data_78f3d9c6d85150c6f42445ed8c03202e
#
_entry.id   78f3d9c6d85150c6f42445ed8c03202e
#
_cell.length_a   1.000
_cell.length_b   1.000
_cell.length_c   1.000
_cell.angle_alpha   90.00
_cell.angle_beta   90.00
_cell.angle_gamma   90.00
#
_symmetry.space_group_name_H-M   'P 1'
#
loop_
_entity.id
_entity.type
_entity.pdbx_description
1 polymer ?
#
loop_
_entity_poly.entity_id
_entity_poly.type
_entity_poly.pdbx_seq_one_letter_code
_entity_poly.pdbx_strand_id
1 'polypeptide(L)'
;FLISLSTSSFSSGINVIFNSPINKTGPVNICSTDICKSLTQIINSSKESIDFAIYGLRGQGEILDALVSAKNRGVIVRGLIDKGTDGKSYYSDTYLIEERLNNIKSDYHQDIKTSGLLKRKKYKNKDRCIRPKEHAGPLQCFEGKGYASKGSITFKGDIMHNKFFIVDSQYVWTGSANISDTGTGGYNANVVAIIDSKYVADKYRIEFEQMF
;
A
#
# COMPACT_ATOMS: atom_id res chain seq x y z
N PHE A 1 -10.73 -20.59 -33.77
CA PHE A 1 -11.22 -20.24 -32.42
C PHE A 1 -10.82 -18.79 -32.14
N LEU A 2 -11.76 -17.87 -32.30
CA LEU A 2 -11.59 -16.46 -31.90
C LEU A 2 -11.84 -16.40 -30.39
N ILE A 3 -10.78 -16.17 -29.62
CA ILE A 3 -10.89 -15.84 -28.21
C ILE A 3 -11.39 -14.41 -28.13
N SER A 4 -12.66 -14.24 -27.83
CA SER A 4 -13.24 -12.95 -27.49
C SER A 4 -12.60 -12.47 -26.17
N LEU A 5 -11.63 -11.56 -26.26
CA LEU A 5 -11.16 -10.79 -25.13
C LEU A 5 -12.28 -9.81 -24.77
N SER A 6 -13.05 -10.14 -23.73
CA SER A 6 -13.97 -9.19 -23.14
C SER A 6 -13.14 -8.07 -22.48
N THR A 7 -13.02 -6.95 -23.16
CA THR A 7 -12.54 -5.70 -22.56
C THR A 7 -13.65 -5.22 -21.63
N SER A 8 -13.55 -5.51 -20.36
CA SER A 8 -14.38 -4.85 -19.36
C SER A 8 -13.94 -3.38 -19.29
N SER A 9 -14.70 -2.51 -19.96
CA SER A 9 -14.54 -1.07 -19.79
C SER A 9 -15.02 -0.69 -18.39
N PHE A 10 -14.14 -0.11 -17.58
CA PHE A 10 -14.60 0.58 -16.39
C PHE A 10 -15.45 1.78 -16.83
N SER A 11 -16.64 1.91 -16.27
CA SER A 11 -17.44 3.13 -16.42
C SER A 11 -16.65 4.31 -15.86
N SER A 12 -16.59 5.42 -16.58
CA SER A 12 -15.98 6.66 -16.07
C SER A 12 -16.63 7.04 -14.74
N GLY A 13 -15.82 7.20 -13.69
CA GLY A 13 -16.35 7.56 -12.37
C GLY A 13 -15.65 6.84 -11.22
N ILE A 14 -16.40 6.64 -10.16
CA ILE A 14 -15.93 5.98 -8.94
C ILE A 14 -16.71 4.68 -8.75
N ASN A 15 -15.99 3.56 -8.68
CA ASN A 15 -16.54 2.27 -8.30
C ASN A 15 -16.09 1.91 -6.88
N VAL A 16 -17.03 1.64 -5.98
CA VAL A 16 -16.74 1.33 -4.58
C VAL A 16 -17.09 -0.14 -4.29
N ILE A 17 -16.15 -0.85 -3.68
CA ILE A 17 -16.26 -2.27 -3.38
C ILE A 17 -16.07 -2.48 -1.87
N PHE A 18 -16.96 -3.24 -1.26
CA PHE A 18 -16.89 -3.59 0.16
C PHE A 18 -16.60 -5.08 0.34
N ASN A 19 -15.80 -5.42 1.34
CA ASN A 19 -15.73 -6.77 1.86
C ASN A 19 -16.78 -6.98 2.95
N SER A 20 -17.48 -8.10 2.88
CA SER A 20 -18.34 -8.58 3.97
C SER A 20 -17.74 -9.87 4.55
N PRO A 21 -17.11 -9.82 5.72
CA PRO A 21 -16.47 -10.99 6.32
C PRO A 21 -17.43 -11.93 7.06
N ILE A 22 -18.73 -11.70 7.03
CA ILE A 22 -19.76 -12.28 7.90
C ILE A 22 -19.74 -13.83 7.95
N ASN A 23 -19.25 -14.51 6.93
CA ASN A 23 -19.21 -15.97 6.88
C ASN A 23 -17.79 -16.54 6.72
N LYS A 24 -16.75 -15.78 7.06
CA LYS A 24 -15.37 -16.23 6.88
C LYS A 24 -14.80 -16.78 8.16
N THR A 25 -14.27 -17.98 8.08
CA THR A 25 -13.69 -18.69 9.22
C THR A 25 -12.20 -18.35 9.46
N GLY A 26 -11.57 -17.64 8.52
CA GLY A 26 -10.16 -17.24 8.64
C GLY A 26 -9.65 -16.47 7.42
N PRO A 27 -8.39 -16.01 7.50
CA PRO A 27 -7.69 -15.37 6.39
C PRO A 27 -7.57 -16.28 5.17
N VAL A 28 -7.55 -15.68 3.96
CA VAL A 28 -7.45 -16.41 2.69
C VAL A 28 -6.27 -15.88 1.88
N ASN A 29 -5.36 -16.78 1.52
CA ASN A 29 -4.14 -16.43 0.76
C ASN A 29 -4.36 -16.32 -0.76
N ILE A 30 -5.54 -16.71 -1.25
CA ILE A 30 -5.89 -16.64 -2.67
C ILE A 30 -6.71 -15.37 -2.98
N CYS A 31 -6.59 -14.89 -4.20
CA CYS A 31 -7.30 -13.71 -4.72
C CYS A 31 -8.75 -14.04 -5.12
N SER A 32 -9.59 -14.34 -4.13
CA SER A 32 -10.97 -14.76 -4.37
C SER A 32 -12.01 -13.65 -4.20
N THR A 33 -11.66 -12.57 -3.51
CA THR A 33 -12.57 -11.45 -3.22
C THR A 33 -12.68 -10.46 -4.37
N ASP A 34 -13.78 -9.71 -4.44
CA ASP A 34 -13.95 -8.66 -5.44
C ASP A 34 -12.93 -7.54 -5.27
N ILE A 35 -12.51 -7.24 -4.02
CA ILE A 35 -11.43 -6.29 -3.74
C ILE A 35 -10.12 -6.76 -4.39
N CYS A 36 -9.72 -8.01 -4.20
CA CYS A 36 -8.51 -8.53 -4.80
C CYS A 36 -8.62 -8.61 -6.33
N LYS A 37 -9.73 -9.14 -6.84
CA LYS A 37 -9.97 -9.25 -8.29
C LYS A 37 -9.96 -7.90 -8.98
N SER A 38 -10.53 -6.86 -8.36
CA SER A 38 -10.52 -5.51 -8.92
C SER A 38 -9.11 -4.96 -9.08
N LEU A 39 -8.24 -5.22 -8.09
CA LEU A 39 -6.84 -4.80 -8.16
C LEU A 39 -6.06 -5.56 -9.23
N THR A 40 -6.16 -6.88 -9.26
CA THR A 40 -5.48 -7.70 -10.29
C THR A 40 -5.97 -7.36 -11.69
N GLN A 41 -7.25 -7.05 -11.85
CA GLN A 41 -7.82 -6.65 -13.14
C GLN A 41 -7.23 -5.33 -13.64
N ILE A 42 -7.16 -4.29 -12.78
CA ILE A 42 -6.61 -3.00 -13.19
C ILE A 42 -5.10 -3.10 -13.48
N ILE A 43 -4.35 -3.90 -12.71
CA ILE A 43 -2.94 -4.18 -12.97
C ILE A 43 -2.77 -4.90 -14.30
N ASN A 44 -3.57 -5.91 -14.58
CA ASN A 44 -3.50 -6.69 -15.81
C ASN A 44 -3.88 -5.87 -17.06
N SER A 45 -4.73 -4.86 -16.93
CA SER A 45 -5.12 -3.97 -18.02
C SER A 45 -4.10 -2.85 -18.29
N SER A 46 -3.11 -2.66 -17.43
CA SER A 46 -2.11 -1.59 -17.56
C SER A 46 -1.29 -1.69 -18.82
N LYS A 47 -0.95 -0.54 -19.42
CA LYS A 47 -0.22 -0.41 -20.68
C LYS A 47 1.07 0.39 -20.55
N GLU A 48 1.11 1.38 -19.66
CA GLU A 48 2.21 2.34 -19.55
C GLU A 48 2.92 2.28 -18.21
N SER A 49 2.19 2.45 -17.11
CA SER A 49 2.79 2.59 -15.80
C SER A 49 1.91 2.12 -14.65
N ILE A 50 2.56 1.67 -13.59
CA ILE A 50 1.96 1.40 -12.30
C ILE A 50 2.86 1.98 -11.21
N ASP A 51 2.34 2.95 -10.45
CA ASP A 51 2.96 3.45 -9.23
C ASP A 51 2.13 2.98 -8.04
N PHE A 52 2.76 2.41 -7.03
CA PHE A 52 2.03 1.97 -5.85
C PHE A 52 2.74 2.29 -4.54
N ALA A 53 1.97 2.56 -3.50
CA ALA A 53 2.46 2.65 -2.13
C ALA A 53 1.60 1.76 -1.24
N ILE A 54 2.23 0.81 -0.56
CA ILE A 54 1.56 -0.19 0.26
C ILE A 54 2.33 -0.49 1.55
N TYR A 55 1.59 -0.81 2.60
CA TYR A 55 2.17 -1.20 3.89
C TYR A 55 3.01 -2.50 3.80
N GLY A 56 2.73 -3.35 2.82
CA GLY A 56 3.45 -4.59 2.57
C GLY A 56 2.57 -5.67 1.98
N LEU A 57 3.14 -6.88 1.87
CA LEU A 57 2.52 -8.05 1.26
C LEU A 57 2.50 -9.23 2.23
N ARG A 58 1.35 -9.91 2.33
CA ARG A 58 1.22 -11.21 2.99
C ARG A 58 0.17 -12.08 2.30
N GLY A 59 0.62 -13.22 1.76
CA GLY A 59 -0.25 -14.27 1.25
C GLY A 59 -1.15 -13.90 0.07
N GLN A 60 -0.81 -12.91 -0.74
CA GLN A 60 -1.57 -12.48 -1.92
C GLN A 60 -0.67 -12.52 -3.16
N GLY A 61 -0.16 -13.72 -3.44
CA GLY A 61 0.81 -13.95 -4.53
C GLY A 61 0.31 -13.51 -5.89
N GLU A 62 -0.98 -13.67 -6.18
CA GLU A 62 -1.57 -13.31 -7.48
C GLU A 62 -1.48 -11.80 -7.78
N ILE A 63 -1.49 -10.93 -6.75
CA ILE A 63 -1.28 -9.49 -6.94
C ILE A 63 0.17 -9.23 -7.34
N LEU A 64 1.13 -9.87 -6.68
CA LEU A 64 2.54 -9.76 -7.05
C LEU A 64 2.80 -10.34 -8.43
N ASP A 65 2.20 -11.49 -8.77
CA ASP A 65 2.30 -12.10 -10.09
C ASP A 65 1.74 -11.20 -11.19
N ALA A 66 0.64 -10.49 -10.92
CA ALA A 66 0.08 -9.50 -11.85
C ALA A 66 1.06 -8.32 -12.08
N LEU A 67 1.70 -7.80 -11.03
CA LEU A 67 2.71 -6.74 -11.14
C LEU A 67 3.95 -7.21 -11.92
N VAL A 68 4.44 -8.42 -11.66
CA VAL A 68 5.55 -9.01 -12.42
C VAL A 68 5.15 -9.21 -13.89
N SER A 69 3.94 -9.66 -14.15
CA SER A 69 3.42 -9.82 -15.52
C SER A 69 3.31 -8.47 -16.24
N ALA A 70 2.87 -7.42 -15.54
CA ALA A 70 2.84 -6.06 -16.10
C ALA A 70 4.26 -5.58 -16.47
N LYS A 71 5.23 -5.75 -15.56
CA LYS A 71 6.65 -5.46 -15.84
C LYS A 71 7.16 -6.23 -17.07
N ASN A 72 6.83 -7.51 -17.20
CA ASN A 72 7.26 -8.34 -18.33
C ASN A 72 6.60 -7.93 -19.65
N ARG A 73 5.43 -7.25 -19.60
CA ARG A 73 4.81 -6.62 -20.78
C ARG A 73 5.45 -5.28 -21.16
N GLY A 74 6.41 -4.78 -20.39
CA GLY A 74 7.07 -3.49 -20.61
C GLY A 74 6.44 -2.31 -19.86
N VAL A 75 5.47 -2.57 -18.98
CA VAL A 75 4.88 -1.53 -18.11
C VAL A 75 5.92 -1.09 -17.07
N ILE A 76 6.06 0.21 -16.88
CA ILE A 76 6.93 0.76 -15.84
C ILE A 76 6.26 0.56 -14.49
N VAL A 77 6.83 -0.31 -13.66
CA VAL A 77 6.31 -0.59 -12.31
C VAL A 77 7.25 0.00 -11.27
N ARG A 78 6.73 0.93 -10.45
CA ARG A 78 7.45 1.53 -9.31
C ARG A 78 6.64 1.32 -8.04
N GLY A 79 7.32 1.05 -6.94
CA GLY A 79 6.64 0.78 -5.67
C GLY A 79 7.34 1.36 -4.47
N LEU A 80 6.54 1.76 -3.49
CA LEU A 80 6.98 2.12 -2.15
C LEU A 80 6.37 1.16 -1.14
N ILE A 81 7.20 0.62 -0.25
CA ILE A 81 6.81 -0.31 0.81
C ILE A 81 7.24 0.21 2.17
N ASP A 82 6.48 -0.16 3.21
CA ASP A 82 6.83 0.16 4.59
C ASP A 82 7.95 -0.72 5.13
N LYS A 83 8.90 -0.11 5.79
CA LYS A 83 9.90 -0.78 6.63
C LYS A 83 10.09 -0.01 7.92
N GLY A 84 10.06 -0.73 9.04
CA GLY A 84 10.36 -0.15 10.33
C GLY A 84 11.83 0.32 10.45
N THR A 85 12.14 1.02 11.51
CA THR A 85 13.49 1.56 11.80
C THR A 85 14.59 0.49 11.90
N ASP A 86 14.22 -0.77 11.99
CA ASP A 86 15.14 -1.93 11.93
C ASP A 86 15.31 -2.48 10.50
N GLY A 87 14.71 -1.83 9.50
CA GLY A 87 14.74 -2.23 8.10
C GLY A 87 13.85 -3.42 7.76
N LYS A 88 12.99 -3.86 8.67
CA LYS A 88 12.09 -5.00 8.47
C LYS A 88 10.67 -4.55 8.18
N SER A 89 10.04 -5.23 7.26
CA SER A 89 8.62 -5.06 6.97
C SER A 89 7.76 -5.83 7.98
N TYR A 90 6.59 -5.29 8.29
CA TYR A 90 5.64 -5.96 9.18
C TYR A 90 5.08 -7.25 8.58
N TYR A 91 4.79 -7.26 7.27
CA TYR A 91 4.29 -8.44 6.57
C TYR A 91 5.42 -9.30 6.01
N SER A 92 5.34 -10.61 6.27
CA SER A 92 6.39 -11.60 6.02
C SER A 92 6.84 -11.69 4.56
N ASP A 93 5.92 -11.45 3.60
CA ASP A 93 6.17 -11.71 2.18
C ASP A 93 6.57 -10.44 1.42
N THR A 94 6.69 -9.31 2.13
CA THR A 94 7.01 -8.01 1.51
C THR A 94 8.35 -8.03 0.76
N TYR A 95 9.33 -8.79 1.25
CA TYR A 95 10.63 -8.93 0.60
C TYR A 95 10.54 -9.49 -0.84
N LEU A 96 9.50 -10.29 -1.15
CA LEU A 96 9.28 -10.81 -2.50
C LEU A 96 9.01 -9.69 -3.53
N ILE A 97 8.48 -8.56 -3.08
CA ILE A 97 8.27 -7.38 -3.93
C ILE A 97 9.62 -6.85 -4.40
N GLU A 98 10.58 -6.70 -3.47
CA GLU A 98 11.93 -6.22 -3.79
C GLU A 98 12.70 -7.23 -4.64
N GLU A 99 12.53 -8.52 -4.40
CA GLU A 99 13.21 -9.57 -5.19
C GLU A 99 12.72 -9.66 -6.63
N ARG A 100 11.43 -9.44 -6.87
CA ARG A 100 10.79 -9.69 -8.17
C ARG A 100 10.57 -8.42 -9.02
N LEU A 101 10.60 -7.24 -8.39
CA LEU A 101 10.43 -5.94 -9.05
C LEU A 101 11.69 -5.09 -8.88
N ASN A 102 12.05 -4.30 -9.91
CA ASN A 102 13.35 -3.63 -9.95
C ASN A 102 13.34 -2.21 -9.34
N ASN A 103 12.17 -1.52 -9.37
CA ASN A 103 12.04 -0.12 -8.95
C ASN A 103 11.20 -0.03 -7.67
N ILE A 104 11.71 -0.64 -6.61
CA ILE A 104 11.06 -0.61 -5.31
C ILE A 104 11.92 0.17 -4.33
N LYS A 105 11.31 1.11 -3.63
CA LYS A 105 11.90 1.81 -2.51
C LYS A 105 11.12 1.50 -1.23
N SER A 106 11.73 1.79 -0.10
CA SER A 106 11.05 1.75 1.19
C SER A 106 11.13 3.12 1.84
N ASP A 107 10.23 3.41 2.74
CA ASP A 107 10.27 4.59 3.59
C ASP A 107 11.39 4.55 4.64
N TYR A 108 12.12 3.43 4.70
CA TYR A 108 13.29 3.29 5.56
C TYR A 108 14.48 4.08 5.02
N HIS A 109 14.88 5.10 5.75
CA HIS A 109 16.07 5.90 5.47
C HIS A 109 17.16 5.61 6.50
N GLN A 110 18.19 4.86 6.09
CA GLN A 110 19.36 4.57 6.95
C GLN A 110 20.09 5.83 7.43
N ASP A 111 20.02 6.91 6.68
CA ASP A 111 20.78 8.13 6.93
C ASP A 111 20.07 9.11 7.86
N ILE A 112 18.79 8.92 8.12
CA ILE A 112 18.11 9.70 9.16
C ILE A 112 18.51 9.10 10.50
N LYS A 113 19.55 9.65 11.10
CA LYS A 113 19.87 9.44 12.52
C LYS A 113 18.73 10.04 13.34
N THR A 114 17.60 9.37 13.35
CA THR A 114 16.42 9.74 14.14
C THR A 114 16.75 9.90 15.63
N SER A 115 17.78 9.18 16.11
CA SER A 115 18.31 9.32 17.46
C SER A 115 18.89 10.71 17.78
N GLY A 116 19.26 11.50 16.81
CA GLY A 116 19.77 12.87 17.00
C GLY A 116 18.71 13.96 16.93
N LEU A 117 17.62 13.73 16.18
CA LEU A 117 16.56 14.70 15.98
C LEU A 117 15.55 14.74 17.12
N LEU A 118 15.43 13.68 17.85
CA LEU A 118 14.49 13.51 18.95
C LEU A 118 15.22 13.10 20.21
N LYS A 119 15.94 14.05 20.80
CA LYS A 119 16.27 13.90 22.23
C LYS A 119 14.95 13.68 22.95
N ARG A 120 14.74 12.44 23.42
CA ARG A 120 13.58 12.04 24.19
C ARG A 120 13.35 13.03 25.32
N LYS A 121 12.48 14.01 25.10
CA LYS A 121 11.78 14.59 26.24
C LYS A 121 10.84 13.50 26.71
N LYS A 122 11.02 12.98 27.91
CA LYS A 122 10.04 12.15 28.59
C LYS A 122 8.75 12.95 28.69
N TYR A 123 7.88 12.82 27.72
CA TYR A 123 6.54 13.33 27.84
C TYR A 123 5.78 12.33 28.75
N LYS A 124 5.48 12.75 29.95
CA LYS A 124 4.52 12.08 30.81
C LYS A 124 3.18 12.10 30.08
N ASN A 125 2.75 11.05 29.54
CA ASN A 125 1.49 10.83 28.86
C ASN A 125 1.39 11.36 27.43
N LYS A 126 1.35 10.45 26.51
CA LYS A 126 0.82 10.56 25.15
C LYS A 126 1.86 10.79 24.07
N ASP A 127 1.90 9.96 23.24
CA ASP A 127 2.12 9.80 21.89
C ASP A 127 2.49 10.89 21.04
N ARG A 128 3.52 10.61 20.25
CA ARG A 128 3.95 11.70 19.74
C ARG A 128 4.40 11.68 18.35
N CYS A 129 3.51 12.18 17.57
CA CYS A 129 3.88 12.67 16.27
C CYS A 129 4.43 14.07 16.45
N ILE A 130 5.69 14.27 16.20
CA ILE A 130 6.34 15.58 16.29
C ILE A 130 6.75 15.97 14.87
N ARG A 131 6.45 17.20 14.50
CA ARG A 131 7.10 17.79 13.33
C ARG A 131 8.50 18.25 13.79
N PRO A 132 9.60 17.69 13.24
CA PRO A 132 10.93 18.16 13.55
C PRO A 132 11.03 19.66 13.23
N LYS A 133 11.61 20.44 14.13
CA LYS A 133 11.71 21.90 13.96
C LYS A 133 12.45 22.30 12.68
N GLU A 134 13.29 21.42 12.16
CA GLU A 134 14.20 21.66 11.04
C GLU A 134 13.70 21.07 9.71
N HIS A 135 12.57 20.38 9.72
CA HIS A 135 11.99 19.81 8.51
C HIS A 135 10.55 20.28 8.30
N ALA A 136 10.29 20.83 7.14
CA ALA A 136 8.93 21.10 6.67
C ALA A 136 8.17 19.79 6.30
N GLY A 137 8.76 18.65 6.64
CA GLY A 137 8.25 17.32 6.33
C GLY A 137 7.05 16.87 7.17
N PRO A 138 6.55 15.67 6.91
CA PRO A 138 5.41 15.11 7.62
C PRO A 138 5.68 14.92 9.11
N LEU A 139 4.61 14.72 9.88
CA LEU A 139 4.68 14.37 11.28
C LEU A 139 5.37 13.01 11.44
N GLN A 140 6.42 12.95 12.27
CA GLN A 140 7.07 11.69 12.62
C GLN A 140 6.54 11.20 13.96
N CYS A 141 6.11 9.93 13.98
CA CYS A 141 5.56 9.30 15.16
C CYS A 141 6.60 8.36 15.78
N PHE A 142 6.92 8.59 17.02
CA PHE A 142 7.91 7.82 17.76
C PHE A 142 7.29 7.11 18.95
N GLU A 143 7.79 5.92 19.24
CA GLU A 143 7.41 5.08 20.37
C GLU A 143 6.17 5.57 21.10
N GLY A 144 5.02 5.11 20.77
CA GLY A 144 3.78 5.52 21.37
C GLY A 144 2.82 4.36 21.53
N LYS A 145 1.79 4.60 22.33
CA LYS A 145 0.62 3.72 22.35
C LYS A 145 -0.23 4.09 21.14
N GLY A 146 -0.48 3.15 20.26
CA GLY A 146 -1.36 3.38 19.14
C GLY A 146 -2.77 3.77 19.59
N TYR A 147 -3.38 4.70 18.91
CA TYR A 147 -4.73 5.19 19.21
C TYR A 147 -5.80 4.10 19.11
N ALA A 148 -5.54 3.04 18.37
CA ALA A 148 -6.50 1.98 18.07
C ALA A 148 -6.49 0.82 19.07
N SER A 149 -5.58 0.77 20.05
CA SER A 149 -5.55 -0.31 21.01
C SER A 149 -5.37 0.15 22.45
N LYS A 150 -5.96 -0.58 23.38
CA LYS A 150 -5.74 -0.39 24.83
C LYS A 150 -4.37 -0.91 25.29
N GLY A 151 -3.62 -1.57 24.41
CA GLY A 151 -2.28 -2.11 24.66
C GLY A 151 -1.17 -1.16 24.25
N SER A 152 0.04 -1.36 24.78
CA SER A 152 1.22 -0.67 24.26
C SER A 152 1.58 -1.28 22.89
N ILE A 153 1.54 -0.48 21.85
CA ILE A 153 2.18 -0.82 20.59
C ILE A 153 3.58 -0.23 20.67
N THR A 154 4.56 -1.09 20.80
CA THR A 154 5.97 -0.72 20.74
C THR A 154 6.40 -0.68 19.30
N PHE A 155 5.99 0.33 18.55
CA PHE A 155 6.61 0.63 17.28
C PHE A 155 7.78 1.59 17.49
N LYS A 156 8.93 1.19 16.99
CA LYS A 156 10.08 2.08 16.87
C LYS A 156 10.04 2.66 15.47
N GLY A 157 9.40 3.79 15.32
CA GLY A 157 9.38 4.51 14.06
C GLY A 157 7.99 4.90 13.56
N ASP A 158 7.98 5.55 12.44
CA ASP A 158 6.84 5.90 11.62
C ASP A 158 6.37 4.69 10.78
N ILE A 159 5.17 4.78 10.28
CA ILE A 159 4.55 3.76 9.44
C ILE A 159 4.03 4.45 8.19
N MET A 160 4.53 4.05 7.04
CA MET A 160 3.92 4.37 5.77
C MET A 160 2.72 3.42 5.54
N HIS A 161 1.52 3.89 5.89
CA HIS A 161 0.33 3.04 5.88
C HIS A 161 -0.59 3.30 4.68
N ASN A 162 -0.01 3.79 3.59
CA ASN A 162 -0.72 3.98 2.33
C ASN A 162 -1.14 2.65 1.69
N LYS A 163 -2.22 2.69 0.93
CA LYS A 163 -2.71 1.58 0.14
C LYS A 163 -3.32 2.13 -1.12
N PHE A 164 -2.47 2.40 -2.11
CA PHE A 164 -2.96 2.86 -3.40
C PHE A 164 -2.10 2.33 -4.55
N PHE A 165 -2.74 2.24 -5.71
CA PHE A 165 -2.13 1.98 -6.99
C PHE A 165 -2.62 3.03 -7.98
N ILE A 166 -1.68 3.63 -8.71
CA ILE A 166 -1.96 4.56 -9.82
C ILE A 166 -1.62 3.79 -11.08
N VAL A 167 -2.58 3.61 -11.97
CA VAL A 167 -2.38 2.85 -13.21
C VAL A 167 -2.59 3.76 -14.40
N ASP A 168 -1.59 3.79 -15.30
CA ASP A 168 -1.57 4.54 -16.55
C ASP A 168 -1.88 6.04 -16.36
N SER A 169 -1.52 6.62 -15.22
CA SER A 169 -1.82 8.01 -14.84
C SER A 169 -3.31 8.39 -14.99
N GLN A 170 -4.20 7.41 -14.97
CA GLN A 170 -5.63 7.56 -15.17
C GLN A 170 -6.45 6.96 -14.04
N TYR A 171 -6.11 5.77 -13.61
CA TYR A 171 -6.88 5.04 -12.61
C TYR A 171 -6.19 5.07 -11.26
N VAL A 172 -6.97 5.21 -10.18
CA VAL A 172 -6.49 5.03 -8.81
C VAL A 172 -7.32 3.94 -8.13
N TRP A 173 -6.66 2.90 -7.66
CA TRP A 173 -7.23 1.96 -6.70
C TRP A 173 -6.73 2.34 -5.31
N THR A 174 -7.63 2.57 -4.36
CA THR A 174 -7.27 2.97 -2.99
C THR A 174 -8.33 2.56 -1.99
N GLY A 175 -7.98 2.50 -0.71
CA GLY A 175 -8.95 2.20 0.35
C GLY A 175 -8.30 1.72 1.65
N SER A 176 -9.08 0.97 2.44
CA SER A 176 -8.63 0.47 3.74
C SER A 176 -7.94 -0.90 3.67
N ALA A 177 -8.06 -1.63 2.53
CA ALA A 177 -7.57 -2.99 2.43
C ALA A 177 -6.04 -3.05 2.28
N ASN A 178 -5.36 -3.67 3.23
CA ASN A 178 -3.97 -4.08 3.05
C ASN A 178 -3.85 -5.19 2.00
N ILE A 179 -2.71 -5.28 1.33
CA ILE A 179 -2.40 -6.41 0.44
C ILE A 179 -1.99 -7.61 1.30
N SER A 180 -3.00 -8.24 1.85
CA SER A 180 -2.81 -9.33 2.81
C SER A 180 -3.98 -10.32 2.80
N ASP A 181 -3.73 -11.50 3.34
CA ASP A 181 -4.71 -12.55 3.58
C ASP A 181 -5.95 -12.06 4.36
N THR A 182 -5.76 -11.12 5.29
CA THR A 182 -6.84 -10.51 6.05
C THR A 182 -7.46 -9.29 5.36
N GLY A 183 -6.69 -8.55 4.58
CA GLY A 183 -7.12 -7.36 3.85
C GLY A 183 -7.80 -7.69 2.52
N THR A 184 -7.03 -7.77 1.44
CA THR A 184 -7.52 -8.18 0.12
C THR A 184 -8.03 -9.62 0.09
N GLY A 185 -7.55 -10.50 0.96
CA GLY A 185 -8.11 -11.85 1.19
C GLY A 185 -9.48 -11.86 1.87
N GLY A 186 -9.94 -10.72 2.38
CA GLY A 186 -11.35 -10.49 2.74
C GLY A 186 -11.78 -10.98 4.12
N TYR A 187 -10.85 -11.20 5.05
CA TYR A 187 -11.21 -11.55 6.43
C TYR A 187 -11.65 -10.32 7.24
N ASN A 188 -11.05 -9.15 6.98
CA ASN A 188 -11.45 -7.89 7.59
C ASN A 188 -12.55 -7.19 6.76
N ALA A 189 -13.41 -6.43 7.43
CA ALA A 189 -14.30 -5.50 6.77
C ALA A 189 -13.47 -4.35 6.19
N ASN A 190 -13.46 -4.24 4.88
CA ASN A 190 -12.71 -3.22 4.13
C ASN A 190 -13.57 -2.59 3.05
N VAL A 191 -13.17 -1.40 2.64
CA VAL A 191 -13.70 -0.71 1.48
C VAL A 191 -12.55 -0.27 0.59
N VAL A 192 -12.72 -0.41 -0.72
CA VAL A 192 -11.83 0.16 -1.73
C VAL A 192 -12.63 0.92 -2.77
N ALA A 193 -12.00 1.90 -3.38
CA ALA A 193 -12.52 2.64 -4.52
C ALA A 193 -11.57 2.49 -5.71
N ILE A 194 -12.15 2.30 -6.89
CA ILE A 194 -11.46 2.48 -8.17
C ILE A 194 -11.97 3.78 -8.75
N ILE A 195 -11.08 4.72 -8.98
CA ILE A 195 -11.38 6.07 -9.44
C ILE A 195 -10.80 6.22 -10.84
N ASP A 196 -11.68 6.37 -11.83
CA ASP A 196 -11.29 6.70 -13.20
C ASP A 196 -11.26 8.22 -13.36
N SER A 197 -10.12 8.82 -13.05
CA SER A 197 -9.92 10.26 -13.11
C SER A 197 -8.44 10.60 -13.18
N LYS A 198 -8.02 11.15 -14.31
CA LYS A 198 -6.66 11.68 -14.45
C LYS A 198 -6.33 12.74 -13.39
N TYR A 199 -7.29 13.60 -13.05
CA TYR A 199 -7.08 14.62 -12.03
C TYR A 199 -6.75 14.01 -10.66
N VAL A 200 -7.46 12.96 -10.26
CA VAL A 200 -7.20 12.26 -8.99
C VAL A 200 -5.87 11.50 -9.08
N ALA A 201 -5.61 10.81 -10.18
CA ALA A 201 -4.35 10.11 -10.42
C ALA A 201 -3.14 11.06 -10.31
N ASP A 202 -3.23 12.27 -10.88
CA ASP A 202 -2.18 13.29 -10.77
C ASP A 202 -1.96 13.74 -9.31
N LYS A 203 -2.99 13.82 -8.47
CA LYS A 203 -2.84 14.14 -7.04
C LYS A 203 -2.14 13.02 -6.27
N TYR A 204 -2.52 11.76 -6.52
CA TYR A 204 -1.84 10.61 -5.92
C TYR A 204 -0.40 10.49 -6.40
N ARG A 205 -0.12 10.82 -7.65
CA ARG A 205 1.24 10.83 -8.18
C ARG A 205 2.13 11.88 -7.50
N ILE A 206 1.62 13.07 -7.22
CA ILE A 206 2.36 14.10 -6.46
C ILE A 206 2.76 13.54 -5.09
N GLU A 207 1.85 12.88 -4.39
CA GLU A 207 2.15 12.23 -3.10
C GLU A 207 3.18 11.11 -3.27
N PHE A 208 3.01 10.27 -4.27
CA PHE A 208 3.95 9.19 -4.57
C PHE A 208 5.37 9.71 -4.82
N GLU A 209 5.52 10.74 -5.65
CA GLU A 209 6.84 11.32 -5.97
C GLU A 209 7.53 11.97 -4.76
N GLN A 210 6.78 12.46 -3.79
CA GLN A 210 7.34 13.00 -2.55
C GLN A 210 7.91 11.90 -1.64
N MET A 211 7.36 10.69 -1.73
CA MET A 211 7.79 9.54 -0.94
C MET A 211 8.84 8.70 -1.67
N PHE A 212 8.78 8.67 -3.01
CA PHE A 212 9.65 7.86 -3.88
C PHE A 212 10.94 8.58 -4.22
#